data_5a49e160a44c821800d203f8c2a40a14
#
_entry.id   5a49e160a44c821800d203f8c2a40a14
#
_cell.length_a   1.000
_cell.length_b   1.000
_cell.length_c   1.000
_cell.angle_alpha   90.00
_cell.angle_beta   90.00
_cell.angle_gamma   90.00
#
_symmetry.space_group_name_H-M   'P 1'
#
loop_
_entity.id
_entity.type
_entity.pdbx_description
1 polymer ?
#
loop_
_entity_poly.entity_id
_entity_poly.type
_entity_poly.pdbx_seq_one_letter_code
_entity_poly.pdbx_strand_id
1 'polypeptide(L)'
;MSAERYNAREAEPRWQKIWDQREIFKTKNDDPRPKYYVLEMFPYPSGRIHMGHVRNYTMGDVVARYKRAKGHNVLHPMGWDAFGMPAENAAMQNKVHPKKWTYENIATMKKQLKSMGLSLDWSREIATCDPSYYRHQQKMFLDFWKAGLVERKISKVNWDPVDMTVLANEQVIDGKGWRSGAEVEQRELTQWFFKITDYSQELLDALDTLDRWPEKVRLMQKNWIGRSEGLLCRFMLTKPEGEFSEVEVFTTRHDTLFGASFVAISPDHPIAKAIAARDPKAVAFIDECKKIGTAQEAIDKAEKLGFDTGLRAKHPFDETWQLPVYIANFVLMDYGTGAIFGCPAHDQRDLDFARKYGLPVIDVF
;
A
#
# COMPACT_ATOMS: atom_id res chain seq x y z
N MET A 1 58.36 0.76 -29.96
CA MET A 1 57.84 0.22 -28.69
C MET A 1 56.30 0.30 -28.80
N SER A 2 55.61 -0.83 -29.02
CA SER A 2 54.17 -0.85 -28.99
C SER A 2 53.72 -0.57 -27.57
N ALA A 3 52.99 0.50 -27.33
CA ALA A 3 52.39 0.76 -26.05
C ALA A 3 51.54 -0.47 -25.65
N GLU A 4 51.88 -1.07 -24.50
CA GLU A 4 51.14 -2.20 -23.97
C GLU A 4 49.69 -1.79 -23.78
N ARG A 5 48.79 -2.44 -24.53
CA ARG A 5 47.36 -2.07 -24.53
C ARG A 5 46.74 -2.50 -23.22
N TYR A 6 46.04 -1.61 -22.54
CA TYR A 6 45.34 -1.93 -21.29
C TYR A 6 44.44 -3.17 -21.47
N ASN A 7 44.70 -4.20 -20.66
CA ASN A 7 43.91 -5.44 -20.64
C ASN A 7 43.01 -5.44 -19.40
N ALA A 8 41.74 -5.03 -19.56
CA ALA A 8 40.76 -4.97 -18.47
C ALA A 8 40.59 -6.32 -17.77
N ARG A 9 40.59 -7.43 -18.52
CA ARG A 9 40.39 -8.79 -17.96
C ARG A 9 41.47 -9.22 -16.98
N GLU A 10 42.66 -8.67 -17.09
CA GLU A 10 43.78 -8.95 -16.18
C GLU A 10 43.92 -7.84 -15.11
N ALA A 11 43.81 -6.59 -15.53
CA ALA A 11 44.04 -5.46 -14.65
C ALA A 11 42.95 -5.30 -13.58
N GLU A 12 41.69 -5.43 -13.95
CA GLU A 12 40.55 -5.20 -13.03
C GLU A 12 40.53 -6.22 -11.87
N PRO A 13 40.57 -7.55 -12.09
CA PRO A 13 40.62 -8.52 -11.00
C PRO A 13 41.86 -8.35 -10.09
N ARG A 14 43.01 -7.96 -10.68
CA ARG A 14 44.24 -7.68 -9.91
C ARG A 14 44.04 -6.51 -8.95
N TRP A 15 43.43 -5.41 -9.43
CA TRP A 15 43.19 -4.25 -8.59
C TRP A 15 42.13 -4.50 -7.55
N GLN A 16 41.04 -5.16 -7.89
CA GLN A 16 40.00 -5.55 -6.93
C GLN A 16 40.56 -6.40 -5.80
N LYS A 17 41.41 -7.37 -6.12
CA LYS A 17 42.13 -8.17 -5.10
C LYS A 17 43.00 -7.34 -4.19
N ILE A 18 43.74 -6.34 -4.74
CA ILE A 18 44.54 -5.42 -3.95
C ILE A 18 43.69 -4.56 -3.02
N TRP A 19 42.55 -4.07 -3.52
CA TRP A 19 41.59 -3.29 -2.72
C TRP A 19 41.01 -4.09 -1.55
N ASP A 20 40.60 -5.34 -1.82
CA ASP A 20 40.10 -6.24 -0.78
C ASP A 20 41.19 -6.52 0.27
N GLN A 21 42.41 -6.84 -0.14
CA GLN A 21 43.53 -7.10 0.77
C GLN A 21 43.90 -5.90 1.65
N ARG A 22 43.85 -4.70 1.09
CA ARG A 22 44.15 -3.44 1.80
C ARG A 22 42.95 -2.86 2.54
N GLU A 23 41.79 -3.48 2.44
CA GLU A 23 40.52 -3.02 3.06
C GLU A 23 40.23 -1.52 2.78
N ILE A 24 40.52 -1.04 1.56
CA ILE A 24 40.54 0.42 1.27
C ILE A 24 39.13 1.06 1.35
N PHE A 25 38.08 0.25 1.24
CA PHE A 25 36.67 0.72 1.32
C PHE A 25 36.03 0.45 2.68
N LYS A 26 36.76 -0.17 3.61
CA LYS A 26 36.26 -0.48 4.95
C LYS A 26 36.10 0.78 5.80
N THR A 27 34.97 0.98 6.37
CA THR A 27 34.63 2.10 7.24
C THR A 27 35.07 1.80 8.66
N LYS A 28 35.76 2.75 9.30
CA LYS A 28 36.19 2.65 10.71
C LYS A 28 35.23 3.46 11.59
N ASN A 29 34.78 2.89 12.70
CA ASN A 29 33.84 3.58 13.60
C ASN A 29 34.49 4.80 14.28
N ASP A 30 35.78 4.68 14.66
CA ASP A 30 36.51 5.67 15.46
C ASP A 30 37.42 6.57 14.59
N ASP A 31 37.13 6.67 13.30
CA ASP A 31 37.89 7.54 12.39
C ASP A 31 37.50 9.01 12.65
N PRO A 32 38.50 9.91 12.90
CA PRO A 32 38.21 11.31 13.19
C PRO A 32 37.77 12.14 11.99
N ARG A 33 37.92 11.62 10.77
CA ARG A 33 37.51 12.32 9.55
C ARG A 33 36.01 12.57 9.54
N PRO A 34 35.52 13.62 8.86
CA PRO A 34 34.09 13.86 8.69
C PRO A 34 33.39 12.63 8.11
N LYS A 35 32.30 12.21 8.74
CA LYS A 35 31.52 11.04 8.31
C LYS A 35 30.66 11.39 7.10
N TYR A 36 30.52 10.44 6.18
CA TYR A 36 29.58 10.53 5.07
C TYR A 36 28.93 9.17 4.84
N TYR A 37 27.62 9.16 4.71
CA TYR A 37 26.84 7.95 4.48
C TYR A 37 26.27 7.97 3.06
N VAL A 38 26.59 6.94 2.27
CA VAL A 38 26.02 6.69 0.94
C VAL A 38 25.15 5.47 1.05
N LEU A 39 23.86 5.64 0.82
CA LEU A 39 22.87 4.59 0.87
C LEU A 39 22.13 4.48 -0.46
N GLU A 40 22.12 3.29 -1.02
CA GLU A 40 21.24 2.91 -2.12
C GLU A 40 20.20 1.91 -1.62
N MET A 41 19.12 1.78 -2.37
CA MET A 41 18.12 0.74 -2.13
C MET A 41 18.74 -0.64 -2.32
N PHE A 42 18.65 -1.50 -1.31
CA PHE A 42 19.15 -2.85 -1.37
C PHE A 42 18.34 -3.69 -2.39
N PRO A 43 19.00 -4.53 -3.20
CA PRO A 43 18.31 -5.32 -4.20
C PRO A 43 17.61 -6.52 -3.57
N TYR A 44 16.50 -6.95 -4.21
CA TYR A 44 15.94 -8.28 -3.97
C TYR A 44 16.85 -9.33 -4.60
N PRO A 45 17.24 -10.39 -3.89
CA PRO A 45 18.06 -11.47 -4.44
C PRO A 45 17.20 -12.43 -5.28
N SER A 46 16.68 -11.94 -6.41
CA SER A 46 15.76 -12.69 -7.28
C SER A 46 16.43 -13.33 -8.51
N GLY A 47 17.77 -13.30 -8.59
CA GLY A 47 18.50 -13.88 -9.72
C GLY A 47 19.82 -13.19 -10.04
N ARG A 48 19.86 -12.42 -11.11
CA ARG A 48 21.05 -11.69 -11.58
C ARG A 48 20.80 -10.18 -11.54
N ILE A 49 21.88 -9.40 -11.45
CA ILE A 49 21.76 -7.94 -11.61
C ILE A 49 21.36 -7.59 -13.05
N HIS A 50 20.71 -6.48 -13.20
CA HIS A 50 20.31 -5.89 -14.49
C HIS A 50 20.77 -4.44 -14.57
N MET A 51 20.56 -3.79 -15.72
CA MET A 51 21.03 -2.43 -15.96
C MET A 51 20.51 -1.40 -14.96
N GLY A 52 19.32 -1.61 -14.38
CA GLY A 52 18.80 -0.77 -13.30
C GLY A 52 19.69 -0.81 -12.04
N HIS A 53 20.16 -1.99 -11.65
CA HIS A 53 21.12 -2.16 -10.56
C HIS A 53 22.46 -1.49 -10.90
N VAL A 54 22.96 -1.69 -12.12
CA VAL A 54 24.22 -1.06 -12.58
C VAL A 54 24.12 0.45 -12.46
N ARG A 55 23.05 1.05 -12.97
CA ARG A 55 22.83 2.51 -12.90
C ARG A 55 22.77 3.00 -11.46
N ASN A 56 21.94 2.38 -10.63
CA ASN A 56 21.74 2.81 -9.24
C ASN A 56 23.04 2.79 -8.45
N TYR A 57 23.73 1.65 -8.45
CA TYR A 57 24.94 1.48 -7.62
C TYR A 57 26.16 2.22 -8.17
N THR A 58 26.24 2.45 -9.47
CA THR A 58 27.29 3.30 -10.05
C THR A 58 27.12 4.76 -9.63
N MET A 59 25.88 5.27 -9.56
CA MET A 59 25.63 6.64 -9.10
C MET A 59 26.10 6.84 -7.64
N GLY A 60 25.74 5.93 -6.74
CA GLY A 60 26.23 5.97 -5.36
C GLY A 60 27.74 5.79 -5.25
N ASP A 61 28.33 4.92 -6.06
CA ASP A 61 29.77 4.68 -6.08
C ASP A 61 30.56 5.94 -6.48
N VAL A 62 30.08 6.70 -7.45
CA VAL A 62 30.68 8.00 -7.83
C VAL A 62 30.70 8.95 -6.63
N VAL A 63 29.59 9.07 -5.92
CA VAL A 63 29.50 9.93 -4.72
C VAL A 63 30.44 9.43 -3.62
N ALA A 64 30.45 8.12 -3.37
CA ALA A 64 31.30 7.50 -2.35
C ALA A 64 32.80 7.75 -2.63
N ARG A 65 33.24 7.55 -3.87
CA ARG A 65 34.63 7.80 -4.28
C ARG A 65 35.01 9.28 -4.18
N TYR A 66 34.11 10.16 -4.66
CA TYR A 66 34.32 11.60 -4.55
C TYR A 66 34.49 12.04 -3.09
N LYS A 67 33.61 11.57 -2.20
CA LYS A 67 33.71 11.92 -0.77
C LYS A 67 34.95 11.36 -0.09
N ARG A 68 35.36 10.13 -0.43
CA ARG A 68 36.65 9.58 0.05
C ARG A 68 37.83 10.43 -0.42
N ALA A 69 37.86 10.84 -1.69
CA ALA A 69 38.89 11.72 -2.24
C ALA A 69 38.91 13.09 -1.56
N LYS A 70 37.77 13.56 -1.04
CA LYS A 70 37.65 14.77 -0.23
C LYS A 70 37.99 14.58 1.25
N GLY A 71 38.51 13.42 1.65
CA GLY A 71 38.96 13.16 3.01
C GLY A 71 37.87 12.73 4.00
N HIS A 72 36.70 12.31 3.54
CA HIS A 72 35.67 11.80 4.44
C HIS A 72 35.88 10.31 4.77
N ASN A 73 35.43 9.92 5.97
CA ASN A 73 35.20 8.52 6.31
C ASN A 73 33.84 8.13 5.79
N VAL A 74 33.79 7.34 4.70
CA VAL A 74 32.55 7.06 3.96
C VAL A 74 32.03 5.68 4.32
N LEU A 75 30.82 5.61 4.87
CA LEU A 75 30.04 4.38 5.00
C LEU A 75 29.25 4.17 3.71
N HIS A 76 29.61 3.14 2.94
CA HIS A 76 28.94 2.74 1.70
C HIS A 76 28.63 1.23 1.78
N PRO A 77 27.57 0.84 2.52
CA PRO A 77 27.25 -0.56 2.76
C PRO A 77 26.49 -1.18 1.59
N MET A 78 26.46 -2.51 1.56
CA MET A 78 25.55 -3.28 0.74
C MET A 78 24.71 -4.20 1.62
N GLY A 79 23.47 -4.41 1.22
CA GLY A 79 22.56 -5.34 1.86
C GLY A 79 21.67 -6.03 0.84
N TRP A 80 20.84 -6.97 1.34
CA TRP A 80 19.93 -7.76 0.55
C TRP A 80 18.53 -7.65 1.17
N ASP A 81 17.58 -7.12 0.40
CA ASP A 81 16.17 -7.17 0.78
C ASP A 81 15.64 -8.57 0.46
N ALA A 82 15.88 -9.47 1.40
CA ALA A 82 15.82 -10.92 1.18
C ALA A 82 14.62 -11.59 1.86
N PHE A 83 13.71 -10.79 2.42
CA PHE A 83 12.49 -11.28 3.05
C PHE A 83 11.28 -11.08 2.13
N GLY A 84 10.27 -11.97 2.24
CA GLY A 84 8.95 -11.77 1.69
C GLY A 84 8.64 -12.57 0.43
N MET A 85 7.45 -12.32 -0.11
CA MET A 85 6.80 -13.11 -1.16
C MET A 85 7.58 -13.26 -2.48
N PRO A 86 8.35 -12.27 -2.97
CA PRO A 86 9.08 -12.46 -4.23
C PRO A 86 10.06 -13.64 -4.19
N ALA A 87 10.80 -13.77 -3.09
CA ALA A 87 11.74 -14.89 -2.91
C ALA A 87 11.00 -16.23 -2.70
N GLU A 88 9.91 -16.22 -1.92
CA GLU A 88 9.08 -17.39 -1.69
C GLU A 88 8.41 -17.88 -2.98
N ASN A 89 7.83 -16.97 -3.76
CA ASN A 89 7.19 -17.30 -5.04
C ASN A 89 8.18 -17.89 -6.04
N ALA A 90 9.37 -17.28 -6.17
CA ALA A 90 10.41 -17.80 -7.05
C ALA A 90 10.88 -19.20 -6.59
N ALA A 91 11.01 -19.43 -5.29
CA ALA A 91 11.39 -20.72 -4.74
C ALA A 91 10.32 -21.80 -4.98
N MET A 92 9.03 -21.44 -4.83
CA MET A 92 7.91 -22.35 -5.16
C MET A 92 7.90 -22.72 -6.64
N GLN A 93 8.04 -21.75 -7.55
CA GLN A 93 8.09 -22.00 -8.99
C GLN A 93 9.26 -22.92 -9.39
N ASN A 94 10.40 -22.75 -8.74
CA ASN A 94 11.59 -23.56 -8.99
C ASN A 94 11.64 -24.84 -8.14
N LYS A 95 10.62 -25.11 -7.31
CA LYS A 95 10.53 -26.29 -6.41
C LYS A 95 11.74 -26.46 -5.50
N VAL A 96 12.25 -25.36 -4.96
CA VAL A 96 13.39 -25.32 -4.03
C VAL A 96 13.01 -24.62 -2.74
N HIS A 97 13.75 -24.88 -1.67
CA HIS A 97 13.51 -24.21 -0.40
C HIS A 97 13.89 -22.71 -0.49
N PRO A 98 13.06 -21.76 -0.02
CA PRO A 98 13.30 -20.31 -0.13
C PRO A 98 14.67 -19.87 0.38
N LYS A 99 15.11 -20.40 1.52
CA LYS A 99 16.43 -20.10 2.09
C LYS A 99 17.57 -20.43 1.09
N LYS A 100 17.53 -21.62 0.49
CA LYS A 100 18.56 -22.05 -0.46
C LYS A 100 18.57 -21.11 -1.68
N TRP A 101 17.41 -20.91 -2.28
CA TRP A 101 17.23 -20.00 -3.41
C TRP A 101 17.79 -18.61 -3.15
N THR A 102 17.41 -18.02 -2.01
CA THR A 102 17.80 -16.66 -1.61
C THR A 102 19.32 -16.52 -1.48
N TYR A 103 19.98 -17.43 -0.75
CA TYR A 103 21.43 -17.33 -0.54
C TYR A 103 22.25 -17.64 -1.79
N GLU A 104 21.78 -18.53 -2.67
CA GLU A 104 22.41 -18.79 -3.97
C GLU A 104 22.36 -17.55 -4.87
N ASN A 105 21.22 -16.83 -4.87
CA ASN A 105 21.08 -15.57 -5.60
C ASN A 105 21.92 -14.46 -4.99
N ILE A 106 21.98 -14.32 -3.67
CA ILE A 106 22.87 -13.38 -2.99
C ILE A 106 24.32 -13.63 -3.43
N ALA A 107 24.77 -14.87 -3.40
CA ALA A 107 26.14 -15.21 -3.82
C ALA A 107 26.40 -14.83 -5.29
N THR A 108 25.43 -15.08 -6.16
CA THR A 108 25.54 -14.75 -7.59
C THR A 108 25.58 -13.24 -7.81
N MET A 109 24.64 -12.49 -7.24
CA MET A 109 24.59 -11.03 -7.38
C MET A 109 25.82 -10.34 -6.73
N LYS A 110 26.26 -10.83 -5.58
CA LYS A 110 27.48 -10.33 -4.91
C LYS A 110 28.71 -10.48 -5.81
N LYS A 111 28.86 -11.65 -6.46
CA LYS A 111 29.93 -11.86 -7.42
C LYS A 111 29.88 -10.86 -8.58
N GLN A 112 28.68 -10.59 -9.10
CA GLN A 112 28.47 -9.64 -10.19
C GLN A 112 28.77 -8.20 -9.75
N LEU A 113 28.27 -7.77 -8.57
CA LEU A 113 28.55 -6.44 -8.01
C LEU A 113 30.05 -6.24 -7.72
N LYS A 114 30.73 -7.25 -7.19
CA LYS A 114 32.19 -7.21 -6.99
C LYS A 114 32.93 -7.05 -8.30
N SER A 115 32.52 -7.73 -9.38
CA SER A 115 33.16 -7.60 -10.70
C SER A 115 33.04 -6.21 -11.30
N MET A 116 32.06 -5.40 -10.88
CA MET A 116 31.94 -3.99 -11.27
C MET A 116 32.99 -3.08 -10.58
N GLY A 117 33.69 -3.59 -9.58
CA GLY A 117 34.70 -2.83 -8.84
C GLY A 117 34.15 -1.69 -7.99
N LEU A 118 32.89 -1.78 -7.54
CA LEU A 118 32.26 -0.77 -6.69
C LEU A 118 32.94 -0.64 -5.33
N SER A 119 32.99 0.57 -4.80
CA SER A 119 33.64 0.90 -3.53
C SER A 119 32.74 0.60 -2.31
N LEU A 120 32.12 -0.56 -2.30
CA LEU A 120 31.25 -1.03 -1.23
C LEU A 120 32.04 -1.59 -0.05
N ASP A 121 31.57 -1.30 1.16
CA ASP A 121 32.12 -1.91 2.39
C ASP A 121 31.42 -3.26 2.66
N TRP A 122 31.97 -4.33 2.11
CA TRP A 122 31.45 -5.68 2.28
C TRP A 122 31.54 -6.21 3.72
N SER A 123 32.29 -5.55 4.61
CA SER A 123 32.32 -5.90 6.04
C SER A 123 31.01 -5.49 6.76
N ARG A 124 30.21 -4.62 6.13
CA ARG A 124 28.90 -4.14 6.60
C ARG A 124 27.73 -4.76 5.85
N GLU A 125 27.98 -5.86 5.14
CA GLU A 125 26.94 -6.61 4.43
C GLU A 125 25.90 -7.14 5.41
N ILE A 126 24.62 -7.01 5.04
CA ILE A 126 23.48 -7.53 5.78
C ILE A 126 22.51 -8.22 4.84
N ALA A 127 21.71 -9.16 5.37
CA ALA A 127 20.53 -9.68 4.71
C ALA A 127 19.33 -9.58 5.64
N THR A 128 18.22 -9.02 5.15
CA THR A 128 17.04 -8.76 5.99
C THR A 128 16.42 -10.07 6.52
N CYS A 129 16.67 -11.20 5.86
CA CYS A 129 16.23 -12.53 6.30
C CYS A 129 17.10 -13.18 7.39
N ASP A 130 18.23 -12.55 7.76
CA ASP A 130 19.08 -13.09 8.81
C ASP A 130 18.51 -12.82 10.21
N PRO A 131 18.54 -13.79 11.14
CA PRO A 131 18.10 -13.58 12.52
C PRO A 131 18.81 -12.41 13.21
N SER A 132 20.09 -12.18 12.88
CA SER A 132 20.87 -11.06 13.38
C SER A 132 20.31 -9.70 12.97
N TYR A 133 19.58 -9.64 11.85
CA TYR A 133 18.89 -8.45 11.37
C TYR A 133 17.47 -8.35 11.93
N TYR A 134 16.59 -9.34 11.63
CA TYR A 134 15.17 -9.20 11.92
C TYR A 134 14.82 -9.25 13.43
N ARG A 135 15.72 -9.76 14.28
CA ARG A 135 15.54 -9.64 15.74
C ARG A 135 15.35 -8.20 16.21
N HIS A 136 15.98 -7.24 15.53
CA HIS A 136 15.82 -5.81 15.83
C HIS A 136 14.43 -5.29 15.40
N GLN A 137 13.91 -5.77 14.28
CA GLN A 137 12.53 -5.47 13.86
C GLN A 137 11.51 -6.05 14.84
N GLN A 138 11.72 -7.29 15.31
CA GLN A 138 10.88 -7.90 16.34
C GLN A 138 10.91 -7.10 17.65
N LYS A 139 12.09 -6.63 18.05
CA LYS A 139 12.21 -5.75 19.23
C LYS A 139 11.45 -4.43 19.04
N MET A 140 11.59 -3.80 17.88
CA MET A 140 10.89 -2.57 17.52
C MET A 140 9.36 -2.78 17.53
N PHE A 141 8.86 -3.89 17.00
CA PHE A 141 7.44 -4.24 17.08
C PHE A 141 6.94 -4.32 18.52
N LEU A 142 7.72 -4.97 19.42
CA LEU A 142 7.37 -5.05 20.84
C LEU A 142 7.36 -3.67 21.51
N ASP A 143 8.27 -2.77 21.12
CA ASP A 143 8.31 -1.42 21.64
C ASP A 143 7.10 -0.61 21.17
N PHE A 144 6.71 -0.73 19.90
CA PHE A 144 5.49 -0.12 19.36
C PHE A 144 4.23 -0.66 20.02
N TRP A 145 4.16 -1.96 20.28
CA TRP A 145 3.04 -2.55 21.01
C TRP A 145 2.94 -2.00 22.43
N LYS A 146 4.04 -1.93 23.17
CA LYS A 146 4.10 -1.35 24.51
C LYS A 146 3.70 0.13 24.54
N ALA A 147 4.03 0.87 23.47
CA ALA A 147 3.63 2.25 23.28
C ALA A 147 2.16 2.43 22.85
N GLY A 148 1.39 1.34 22.66
CA GLY A 148 0.00 1.39 22.24
C GLY A 148 -0.21 1.70 20.76
N LEU A 149 0.86 1.66 19.95
CA LEU A 149 0.84 1.98 18.51
C LEU A 149 0.44 0.80 17.62
N VAL A 150 0.23 -0.37 18.21
CA VAL A 150 -0.16 -1.59 17.51
C VAL A 150 -1.41 -2.16 18.13
N GLU A 151 -2.34 -2.55 17.31
CA GLU A 151 -3.57 -3.22 17.72
C GLU A 151 -3.78 -4.53 16.96
N ARG A 152 -4.59 -5.40 17.52
CA ARG A 152 -5.01 -6.64 16.86
C ARG A 152 -6.51 -6.59 16.66
N LYS A 153 -6.94 -6.64 15.40
CA LYS A 153 -8.36 -6.57 15.04
C LYS A 153 -8.69 -7.51 13.89
N ILE A 154 -9.98 -7.79 13.76
CA ILE A 154 -10.51 -8.52 12.60
C ILE A 154 -10.54 -7.55 11.40
N SER A 155 -10.05 -8.00 10.27
CA SER A 155 -10.09 -7.26 9.01
C SER A 155 -10.42 -8.19 7.86
N LYS A 156 -11.09 -7.66 6.85
CA LYS A 156 -11.31 -8.36 5.58
C LYS A 156 -10.03 -8.34 4.76
N VAL A 157 -9.68 -9.50 4.23
CA VAL A 157 -8.50 -9.70 3.39
C VAL A 157 -8.90 -10.44 2.12
N ASN A 158 -8.16 -10.20 1.05
CA ASN A 158 -8.26 -11.00 -0.16
C ASN A 158 -7.54 -12.32 0.06
N TRP A 159 -8.24 -13.42 -0.04
CA TRP A 159 -7.72 -14.77 0.15
C TRP A 159 -7.69 -15.55 -1.16
N ASP A 160 -6.53 -16.11 -1.47
CA ASP A 160 -6.37 -17.04 -2.58
C ASP A 160 -6.55 -18.48 -2.06
N PRO A 161 -7.62 -19.19 -2.48
CA PRO A 161 -7.90 -20.53 -1.98
C PRO A 161 -6.99 -21.62 -2.55
N VAL A 162 -6.29 -21.34 -3.66
CA VAL A 162 -5.33 -22.26 -4.28
C VAL A 162 -3.95 -22.08 -3.69
N ASP A 163 -3.48 -20.85 -3.61
CA ASP A 163 -2.18 -20.53 -3.01
C ASP A 163 -2.21 -20.51 -1.48
N MET A 164 -3.41 -20.60 -0.86
CA MET A 164 -3.62 -20.62 0.59
C MET A 164 -2.95 -19.43 1.28
N THR A 165 -3.10 -18.23 0.72
CA THR A 165 -2.43 -17.02 1.20
C THR A 165 -3.30 -15.78 1.07
N VAL A 166 -2.97 -14.76 1.87
CA VAL A 166 -3.54 -13.41 1.75
C VAL A 166 -2.85 -12.70 0.59
N LEU A 167 -3.64 -12.00 -0.22
CA LEU A 167 -3.17 -11.17 -1.33
C LEU A 167 -3.35 -9.69 -1.01
N ALA A 168 -2.34 -8.88 -1.33
CA ALA A 168 -2.49 -7.44 -1.40
C ALA A 168 -3.41 -7.05 -2.57
N ASN A 169 -3.98 -5.85 -2.55
CA ASN A 169 -4.90 -5.40 -3.60
C ASN A 169 -4.25 -5.45 -4.99
N GLU A 170 -2.96 -5.10 -5.08
CA GLU A 170 -2.18 -5.12 -6.33
C GLU A 170 -1.94 -6.53 -6.88
N GLN A 171 -2.20 -7.56 -6.08
CA GLN A 171 -2.09 -8.97 -6.45
C GLN A 171 -3.42 -9.59 -6.87
N VAL A 172 -4.48 -8.80 -6.90
CA VAL A 172 -5.80 -9.21 -7.40
C VAL A 172 -6.04 -8.53 -8.74
N ILE A 173 -6.12 -9.33 -9.81
CA ILE A 173 -6.34 -8.86 -11.18
C ILE A 173 -7.67 -9.43 -11.66
N ASP A 174 -8.64 -8.56 -11.99
CA ASP A 174 -9.98 -8.95 -12.45
C ASP A 174 -10.67 -9.96 -11.49
N GLY A 175 -10.52 -9.75 -10.17
CA GLY A 175 -11.10 -10.62 -9.14
C GLY A 175 -10.36 -11.95 -8.93
N LYS A 176 -9.22 -12.14 -9.59
CA LYS A 176 -8.42 -13.38 -9.53
C LYS A 176 -7.04 -13.14 -8.93
N GLY A 177 -6.53 -14.14 -8.25
CA GLY A 177 -5.15 -14.13 -7.78
C GLY A 177 -4.17 -14.05 -8.96
N TRP A 178 -3.27 -13.08 -8.93
CA TRP A 178 -2.32 -12.76 -10.00
C TRP A 178 -1.45 -13.93 -10.45
N ARG A 179 -1.25 -14.91 -9.56
CA ARG A 179 -0.41 -16.10 -9.78
C ARG A 179 -1.22 -17.36 -10.06
N SER A 180 -2.20 -17.64 -9.19
CA SER A 180 -3.00 -18.87 -9.27
C SER A 180 -4.06 -18.81 -10.37
N GLY A 181 -4.54 -17.58 -10.70
CA GLY A 181 -5.71 -17.38 -11.56
C GLY A 181 -7.03 -17.81 -10.89
N ALA A 182 -7.01 -18.23 -9.62
CA ALA A 182 -8.19 -18.59 -8.86
C ALA A 182 -9.02 -17.34 -8.49
N GLU A 183 -10.34 -17.49 -8.41
CA GLU A 183 -11.20 -16.45 -7.89
C GLU A 183 -10.83 -16.16 -6.42
N VAL A 184 -10.63 -14.87 -6.11
CA VAL A 184 -10.26 -14.42 -4.78
C VAL A 184 -11.49 -14.39 -3.89
N GLU A 185 -11.35 -14.93 -2.68
CA GLU A 185 -12.38 -14.87 -1.65
C GLU A 185 -12.07 -13.75 -0.65
N GLN A 186 -13.10 -13.07 -0.17
CA GLN A 186 -12.95 -12.18 0.98
C GLN A 186 -13.13 -12.98 2.28
N ARG A 187 -12.12 -12.94 3.14
CA ARG A 187 -12.15 -13.60 4.45
C ARG A 187 -11.89 -12.62 5.57
N GLU A 188 -12.57 -12.82 6.69
CA GLU A 188 -12.26 -12.10 7.92
C GLU A 188 -11.15 -12.82 8.68
N LEU A 189 -10.02 -12.16 8.84
CA LEU A 189 -8.88 -12.68 9.60
C LEU A 189 -8.48 -11.69 10.69
N THR A 190 -8.06 -12.23 11.83
CA THR A 190 -7.46 -11.42 12.88
C THR A 190 -6.04 -11.05 12.48
N GLN A 191 -5.76 -9.77 12.32
CA GLN A 191 -4.49 -9.22 11.85
C GLN A 191 -3.93 -8.18 12.83
N TRP A 192 -2.62 -7.94 12.75
CA TRP A 192 -1.95 -6.85 13.44
C TRP A 192 -1.95 -5.59 12.57
N PHE A 193 -2.27 -4.47 13.20
CA PHE A 193 -2.30 -3.15 12.55
C PHE A 193 -1.46 -2.15 13.31
N PHE A 194 -0.69 -1.34 12.59
CA PHE A 194 -0.13 -0.12 13.12
C PHE A 194 -1.17 0.99 13.07
N LYS A 195 -1.32 1.75 14.15
CA LYS A 195 -2.25 2.89 14.25
C LYS A 195 -1.65 4.12 13.55
N ILE A 196 -1.34 3.98 12.28
CA ILE A 196 -0.65 5.02 11.52
C ILE A 196 -1.51 6.28 11.34
N THR A 197 -2.83 6.14 11.35
CA THR A 197 -3.78 7.25 11.21
C THR A 197 -3.75 8.21 12.39
N ASP A 198 -3.29 7.78 13.57
CA ASP A 198 -3.11 8.64 14.74
C ASP A 198 -2.06 9.73 14.50
N TYR A 199 -1.16 9.51 13.52
CA TYR A 199 -0.09 10.42 13.13
C TYR A 199 -0.38 11.22 11.85
N SER A 200 -1.57 11.11 11.27
CA SER A 200 -1.87 11.71 9.97
C SER A 200 -1.64 13.22 9.95
N GLN A 201 -2.08 13.94 10.98
CA GLN A 201 -1.88 15.38 11.06
C GLN A 201 -0.40 15.74 11.26
N GLU A 202 0.31 15.05 12.16
CA GLU A 202 1.75 15.27 12.39
C GLU A 202 2.56 15.04 11.11
N LEU A 203 2.24 13.97 10.36
CA LEU A 203 2.89 13.67 9.09
C LEU A 203 2.62 14.75 8.04
N LEU A 204 1.39 15.27 8.00
CA LEU A 204 1.02 16.36 7.09
C LEU A 204 1.81 17.64 7.42
N ASP A 205 1.84 18.03 8.67
CA ASP A 205 2.54 19.25 9.13
C ASP A 205 4.06 19.14 8.92
N ALA A 206 4.63 17.93 9.12
CA ALA A 206 6.05 17.68 8.93
C ALA A 206 6.50 17.84 7.47
N LEU A 207 5.62 17.73 6.47
CA LEU A 207 5.97 17.98 5.07
C LEU A 207 6.51 19.39 4.84
N ASP A 208 6.04 20.36 5.60
CA ASP A 208 6.47 21.76 5.48
C ASP A 208 7.91 21.97 5.98
N THR A 209 8.46 21.02 6.74
CA THR A 209 9.85 21.05 7.23
C THR A 209 10.85 20.39 6.28
N LEU A 210 10.39 19.78 5.20
CA LEU A 210 11.20 19.01 4.27
C LEU A 210 11.73 19.88 3.10
N ASP A 211 12.47 20.94 3.41
CA ASP A 211 12.97 21.94 2.43
C ASP A 211 13.81 21.35 1.29
N ARG A 212 14.48 20.21 1.56
CA ARG A 212 15.36 19.56 0.58
C ARG A 212 14.66 18.55 -0.31
N TRP A 213 13.36 18.30 -0.06
CA TRP A 213 12.56 17.40 -0.88
C TRP A 213 12.01 18.13 -2.10
N PRO A 214 11.94 17.47 -3.27
CA PRO A 214 11.29 18.06 -4.44
C PRO A 214 9.82 18.40 -4.13
N GLU A 215 9.38 19.56 -4.56
CA GLU A 215 8.01 20.03 -4.34
C GLU A 215 6.96 19.03 -4.82
N LYS A 216 7.18 18.43 -6.00
CA LYS A 216 6.29 17.38 -6.53
C LYS A 216 6.12 16.21 -5.57
N VAL A 217 7.19 15.79 -4.88
CA VAL A 217 7.14 14.68 -3.92
C VAL A 217 6.36 15.09 -2.67
N ARG A 218 6.59 16.29 -2.15
CA ARG A 218 5.81 16.82 -1.01
C ARG A 218 4.33 16.90 -1.33
N LEU A 219 3.98 17.40 -2.52
CA LEU A 219 2.60 17.47 -2.99
C LEU A 219 1.97 16.08 -3.12
N MET A 220 2.70 15.09 -3.66
CA MET A 220 2.22 13.71 -3.74
C MET A 220 1.92 13.12 -2.35
N GLN A 221 2.79 13.36 -1.36
CA GLN A 221 2.58 12.90 0.01
C GLN A 221 1.38 13.60 0.66
N LYS A 222 1.25 14.91 0.47
CA LYS A 222 0.11 15.69 0.96
C LYS A 222 -1.22 15.17 0.41
N ASN A 223 -1.27 14.92 -0.89
CA ASN A 223 -2.46 14.38 -1.55
C ASN A 223 -2.77 12.95 -1.10
N TRP A 224 -1.74 12.13 -0.82
CA TRP A 224 -1.91 10.78 -0.31
C TRP A 224 -2.48 10.77 1.12
N ILE A 225 -2.01 11.65 2.00
CA ILE A 225 -2.56 11.80 3.36
C ILE A 225 -4.01 12.27 3.27
N GLY A 226 -4.31 13.19 2.35
CA GLY A 226 -5.66 13.53 1.94
C GLY A 226 -6.53 14.07 3.06
N ARG A 227 -6.03 15.03 3.89
CA ARG A 227 -6.89 15.67 4.90
C ARG A 227 -8.12 16.24 4.23
N SER A 228 -9.29 15.86 4.72
CA SER A 228 -10.58 16.40 4.30
C SER A 228 -11.40 16.82 5.51
N GLU A 229 -12.23 17.83 5.32
CA GLU A 229 -13.19 18.30 6.32
C GLU A 229 -14.59 18.10 5.76
N GLY A 230 -15.51 17.64 6.60
CA GLY A 230 -16.87 17.35 6.18
C GLY A 230 -17.84 17.43 7.34
N LEU A 231 -19.11 17.17 7.04
CA LEU A 231 -20.20 17.15 7.99
C LEU A 231 -20.77 15.75 8.16
N LEU A 232 -21.20 15.44 9.37
CA LEU A 232 -22.09 14.32 9.65
C LEU A 232 -23.54 14.78 9.52
N CYS A 233 -24.26 14.21 8.54
CA CYS A 233 -25.66 14.49 8.29
C CYS A 233 -26.49 13.27 8.69
N ARG A 234 -27.61 13.50 9.39
CA ARG A 234 -28.54 12.45 9.82
C ARG A 234 -29.79 12.45 8.95
N PHE A 235 -30.04 11.34 8.30
CA PHE A 235 -31.22 11.09 7.51
C PHE A 235 -32.15 10.19 8.31
N MET A 236 -33.21 10.77 8.90
CA MET A 236 -34.16 10.02 9.71
C MET A 236 -34.97 9.06 8.84
N LEU A 237 -35.03 7.79 9.21
CA LEU A 237 -35.86 6.82 8.53
C LEU A 237 -37.38 7.11 8.78
N THR A 238 -38.17 6.97 7.74
CA THR A 238 -39.65 7.13 7.87
C THR A 238 -40.26 6.02 8.73
N LYS A 239 -39.63 4.84 8.73
CA LYS A 239 -39.92 3.70 9.61
C LYS A 239 -38.60 3.12 10.10
N PRO A 240 -38.45 2.89 11.40
CA PRO A 240 -37.25 2.25 11.93
C PRO A 240 -37.03 0.86 11.34
N GLU A 241 -35.78 0.46 11.15
CA GLU A 241 -35.36 -0.90 10.79
C GLU A 241 -34.64 -1.53 11.99
N GLY A 242 -35.34 -2.40 12.72
CA GLY A 242 -34.81 -2.92 13.99
C GLY A 242 -34.55 -1.79 15.00
N GLU A 243 -33.34 -1.66 15.45
CA GLU A 243 -32.89 -0.58 16.36
C GLU A 243 -32.50 0.73 15.61
N PHE A 244 -32.45 0.70 14.30
CA PHE A 244 -31.98 1.83 13.49
C PHE A 244 -33.14 2.77 13.13
N SER A 245 -33.06 4.01 13.58
CA SER A 245 -34.03 5.07 13.28
C SER A 245 -33.51 6.11 12.29
N GLU A 246 -32.22 6.08 11.97
CA GLU A 246 -31.56 7.04 11.09
C GLU A 246 -30.43 6.38 10.29
N VAL A 247 -29.99 7.03 9.21
CA VAL A 247 -28.77 6.78 8.49
C VAL A 247 -27.86 7.97 8.66
N GLU A 248 -26.72 7.80 9.29
CA GLU A 248 -25.70 8.83 9.43
C GLU A 248 -24.77 8.81 8.22
N VAL A 249 -24.61 9.95 7.57
CA VAL A 249 -23.79 10.14 6.37
C VAL A 249 -22.70 11.15 6.63
N PHE A 250 -21.45 10.79 6.38
CA PHE A 250 -20.36 11.75 6.32
C PHE A 250 -20.21 12.27 4.88
N THR A 251 -20.20 13.59 4.71
CA THR A 251 -20.02 14.23 3.41
C THR A 251 -19.06 15.41 3.45
N THR A 252 -18.23 15.54 2.42
CA THR A 252 -17.42 16.74 2.14
C THR A 252 -18.15 17.71 1.20
N ARG A 253 -19.29 17.30 0.65
CA ARG A 253 -20.09 18.05 -0.32
C ARG A 253 -21.48 18.38 0.23
N HIS A 254 -21.50 18.93 1.43
CA HIS A 254 -22.76 19.38 2.05
C HIS A 254 -23.48 20.49 1.26
N ASP A 255 -22.75 21.20 0.40
CA ASP A 255 -23.24 22.17 -0.56
C ASP A 255 -24.24 21.57 -1.57
N THR A 256 -24.12 20.26 -1.87
CA THR A 256 -25.00 19.57 -2.83
C THR A 256 -26.21 18.87 -2.19
N LEU A 257 -26.44 19.06 -0.89
CA LEU A 257 -27.45 18.34 -0.14
C LEU A 257 -28.87 18.52 -0.72
N PHE A 258 -29.20 19.72 -1.23
CA PHE A 258 -30.46 20.00 -1.87
C PHE A 258 -30.64 19.34 -3.27
N GLY A 259 -29.62 18.66 -3.76
CA GLY A 259 -29.68 17.79 -4.95
C GLY A 259 -29.75 16.31 -4.62
N ALA A 260 -29.96 15.97 -3.36
CA ALA A 260 -29.98 14.57 -2.92
C ALA A 260 -31.15 13.80 -3.58
N SER A 261 -30.85 12.68 -4.21
CA SER A 261 -31.84 11.85 -4.90
C SER A 261 -32.02 10.48 -4.26
N PHE A 262 -31.05 10.03 -3.50
CA PHE A 262 -31.08 8.77 -2.77
C PHE A 262 -30.09 8.78 -1.60
N VAL A 263 -30.25 7.84 -0.70
CA VAL A 263 -29.25 7.46 0.30
C VAL A 263 -28.75 6.07 -0.06
N ALA A 264 -27.44 5.86 0.00
CA ALA A 264 -26.86 4.54 -0.24
C ALA A 264 -25.99 4.11 0.94
N ILE A 265 -26.12 2.84 1.31
CA ILE A 265 -25.35 2.20 2.38
C ILE A 265 -24.48 1.08 1.84
N SER A 266 -23.36 0.86 2.49
CA SER A 266 -22.46 -0.27 2.19
C SER A 266 -23.16 -1.61 2.36
N PRO A 267 -22.82 -2.64 1.56
CA PRO A 267 -23.26 -4.01 1.81
C PRO A 267 -22.90 -4.53 3.22
N ASP A 268 -21.88 -3.94 3.84
CA ASP A 268 -21.43 -4.29 5.19
C ASP A 268 -22.06 -3.44 6.30
N HIS A 269 -22.87 -2.45 5.95
CA HIS A 269 -23.51 -1.56 6.91
C HIS A 269 -24.46 -2.35 7.84
N PRO A 270 -24.55 -2.01 9.15
CA PRO A 270 -25.43 -2.70 10.09
C PRO A 270 -26.90 -2.78 9.61
N ILE A 271 -27.43 -1.71 9.03
CA ILE A 271 -28.78 -1.71 8.43
C ILE A 271 -28.90 -2.72 7.28
N ALA A 272 -27.87 -2.85 6.42
CA ALA A 272 -27.87 -3.82 5.34
C ALA A 272 -27.91 -5.26 5.86
N LYS A 273 -27.18 -5.53 6.95
CA LYS A 273 -27.18 -6.83 7.65
C LYS A 273 -28.54 -7.12 8.28
N ALA A 274 -29.19 -6.12 8.88
CA ALA A 274 -30.54 -6.27 9.45
C ALA A 274 -31.55 -6.61 8.37
N ILE A 275 -31.48 -5.97 7.19
CA ILE A 275 -32.36 -6.27 6.05
C ILE A 275 -32.07 -7.67 5.51
N ALA A 276 -30.82 -8.06 5.36
CA ALA A 276 -30.43 -9.39 4.89
C ALA A 276 -30.95 -10.51 5.78
N ALA A 277 -31.06 -10.27 7.09
CA ALA A 277 -31.60 -11.26 8.02
C ALA A 277 -33.05 -11.67 7.72
N ARG A 278 -33.80 -10.85 6.95
CA ARG A 278 -35.22 -11.08 6.64
C ARG A 278 -35.55 -11.14 5.14
N ASP A 279 -34.61 -10.72 4.28
CA ASP A 279 -34.81 -10.68 2.82
C ASP A 279 -33.74 -11.47 2.08
N PRO A 280 -34.06 -12.66 1.54
CA PRO A 280 -33.10 -13.45 0.76
C PRO A 280 -32.55 -12.75 -0.49
N LYS A 281 -33.28 -11.77 -1.06
CA LYS A 281 -32.80 -11.01 -2.22
C LYS A 281 -31.69 -10.06 -1.82
N ALA A 282 -31.79 -9.45 -0.63
CA ALA A 282 -30.73 -8.63 -0.08
C ALA A 282 -29.46 -9.46 0.19
N VAL A 283 -29.61 -10.70 0.69
CA VAL A 283 -28.49 -11.65 0.87
C VAL A 283 -27.80 -11.91 -0.48
N ALA A 284 -28.57 -12.26 -1.51
CA ALA A 284 -28.01 -12.56 -2.83
C ALA A 284 -27.25 -11.35 -3.43
N PHE A 285 -27.79 -10.14 -3.26
CA PHE A 285 -27.14 -8.92 -3.72
C PHE A 285 -25.84 -8.61 -2.94
N ILE A 286 -25.85 -8.77 -1.62
CA ILE A 286 -24.67 -8.59 -0.80
C ILE A 286 -23.57 -9.61 -1.18
N ASP A 287 -23.95 -10.85 -1.47
CA ASP A 287 -23.00 -11.88 -1.91
C ASP A 287 -22.45 -11.60 -3.33
N GLU A 288 -23.25 -10.97 -4.20
CA GLU A 288 -22.74 -10.46 -5.48
C GLU A 288 -21.72 -9.35 -5.28
N CYS A 289 -21.98 -8.40 -4.38
CA CYS A 289 -21.05 -7.32 -4.06
C CYS A 289 -19.71 -7.83 -3.54
N LYS A 290 -19.68 -8.94 -2.79
CA LYS A 290 -18.44 -9.55 -2.28
C LYS A 290 -17.49 -10.06 -3.37
N LYS A 291 -17.98 -10.29 -4.58
CA LYS A 291 -17.18 -10.72 -5.72
C LYS A 291 -16.41 -9.57 -6.37
N ILE A 292 -16.80 -8.34 -6.09
CA ILE A 292 -16.08 -7.14 -6.52
C ILE A 292 -14.90 -6.95 -5.57
N GLY A 293 -13.69 -6.77 -6.10
CA GLY A 293 -12.48 -6.59 -5.28
C GLY A 293 -12.60 -5.40 -4.32
N THR A 294 -11.81 -5.39 -3.25
CA THR A 294 -11.77 -4.31 -2.24
C THR A 294 -11.01 -3.07 -2.70
N ALA A 295 -10.30 -3.13 -3.83
CA ALA A 295 -9.55 -2.01 -4.36
C ALA A 295 -10.49 -0.91 -4.87
N GLN A 296 -10.28 0.34 -4.46
CA GLN A 296 -11.04 1.51 -4.90
C GLN A 296 -11.15 1.58 -6.44
N GLU A 297 -10.06 1.31 -7.14
CA GLU A 297 -10.02 1.31 -8.60
C GLU A 297 -10.94 0.26 -9.24
N ALA A 298 -11.06 -0.93 -8.64
CA ALA A 298 -11.97 -1.98 -9.11
C ALA A 298 -13.43 -1.57 -8.90
N ILE A 299 -13.73 -0.94 -7.77
CA ILE A 299 -15.06 -0.41 -7.44
C ILE A 299 -15.43 0.75 -8.37
N ASP A 300 -14.49 1.63 -8.68
CA ASP A 300 -14.72 2.77 -9.57
C ASP A 300 -14.99 2.33 -11.02
N LYS A 301 -14.36 1.26 -11.48
CA LYS A 301 -14.57 0.67 -12.82
C LYS A 301 -15.81 -0.22 -12.93
N ALA A 302 -16.28 -0.77 -11.82
CA ALA A 302 -17.44 -1.65 -11.81
C ALA A 302 -18.75 -0.89 -12.14
N GLU A 303 -19.69 -1.59 -12.78
CA GLU A 303 -21.03 -1.07 -12.96
C GLU A 303 -21.67 -0.76 -11.61
N LYS A 304 -22.33 0.40 -11.50
CA LYS A 304 -22.97 0.84 -10.26
C LYS A 304 -24.29 0.11 -10.06
N LEU A 305 -24.28 -0.79 -9.07
CA LEU A 305 -25.43 -1.65 -8.74
C LEU A 305 -25.99 -1.31 -7.36
N GLY A 306 -27.29 -1.42 -7.21
CA GLY A 306 -27.97 -1.19 -5.95
C GLY A 306 -29.21 -2.08 -5.76
N PHE A 307 -29.49 -2.37 -4.50
CA PHE A 307 -30.70 -3.06 -4.06
C PHE A 307 -31.57 -2.05 -3.29
N ASP A 308 -32.80 -1.75 -3.80
CA ASP A 308 -33.76 -0.91 -3.06
C ASP A 308 -34.22 -1.68 -1.82
N THR A 309 -33.91 -1.13 -0.66
CA THR A 309 -34.26 -1.75 0.63
C THR A 309 -35.75 -1.64 0.98
N GLY A 310 -36.50 -0.83 0.24
CA GLY A 310 -37.83 -0.41 0.60
C GLY A 310 -37.92 0.63 1.72
N LEU A 311 -36.80 0.95 2.36
CA LEU A 311 -36.72 2.04 3.34
C LEU A 311 -36.71 3.39 2.64
N ARG A 312 -37.21 4.39 3.37
CA ARG A 312 -37.19 5.80 2.95
C ARG A 312 -36.60 6.62 4.07
N ALA A 313 -35.72 7.55 3.73
CA ALA A 313 -35.09 8.49 4.66
C ALA A 313 -35.56 9.90 4.36
N LYS A 314 -35.82 10.67 5.40
CA LYS A 314 -36.24 12.09 5.28
C LYS A 314 -35.00 12.94 4.99
N HIS A 315 -35.15 13.91 4.10
CA HIS A 315 -34.12 14.93 3.89
C HIS A 315 -33.92 15.74 5.19
N PRO A 316 -32.66 16.06 5.60
CA PRO A 316 -32.39 16.70 6.88
C PRO A 316 -33.08 18.08 7.09
N PHE A 317 -33.36 18.80 6.02
CA PHE A 317 -33.99 20.13 6.05
C PHE A 317 -35.44 20.17 5.52
N ASP A 318 -35.97 19.04 5.01
CA ASP A 318 -37.34 18.95 4.52
C ASP A 318 -37.90 17.54 4.80
N GLU A 319 -38.66 17.41 5.87
CA GLU A 319 -39.27 16.13 6.27
C GLU A 319 -40.27 15.57 5.27
N THR A 320 -40.78 16.39 4.35
CA THR A 320 -41.71 15.95 3.29
C THR A 320 -40.95 15.29 2.14
N TRP A 321 -39.66 15.57 2.00
CA TRP A 321 -38.79 15.03 0.98
C TRP A 321 -38.21 13.69 1.43
N GLN A 322 -38.72 12.60 0.83
CA GLN A 322 -38.31 11.25 1.18
C GLN A 322 -37.41 10.66 0.10
N LEU A 323 -36.23 10.22 0.51
CA LEU A 323 -35.21 9.63 -0.33
C LEU A 323 -35.22 8.08 -0.21
N PRO A 324 -35.14 7.33 -1.30
CA PRO A 324 -35.01 5.88 -1.22
C PRO A 324 -33.63 5.52 -0.65
N VAL A 325 -33.60 4.43 0.15
CA VAL A 325 -32.37 3.90 0.72
C VAL A 325 -31.98 2.64 -0.04
N TYR A 326 -30.78 2.64 -0.63
CA TYR A 326 -30.21 1.51 -1.38
C TYR A 326 -29.05 0.88 -0.64
N ILE A 327 -28.91 -0.44 -0.74
CA ILE A 327 -27.61 -1.09 -0.53
C ILE A 327 -26.88 -0.97 -1.87
N ALA A 328 -25.66 -0.42 -1.90
CA ALA A 328 -24.96 -0.15 -3.15
C ALA A 328 -23.52 -0.68 -3.14
N ASN A 329 -23.09 -1.27 -4.26
CA ASN A 329 -21.79 -1.93 -4.40
C ASN A 329 -20.59 -0.98 -4.43
N PHE A 330 -20.82 0.32 -4.55
CA PHE A 330 -19.77 1.35 -4.61
C PHE A 330 -19.62 2.16 -3.31
N VAL A 331 -20.36 1.81 -2.26
CA VAL A 331 -20.24 2.41 -0.93
C VAL A 331 -19.39 1.52 -0.04
N LEU A 332 -18.26 2.07 0.45
CA LEU A 332 -17.33 1.36 1.32
C LEU A 332 -17.63 1.61 2.79
N MET A 333 -17.57 0.54 3.62
CA MET A 333 -17.78 0.65 5.06
C MET A 333 -16.67 1.43 5.76
N ASP A 334 -15.45 1.36 5.24
CA ASP A 334 -14.28 2.02 5.83
C ASP A 334 -14.14 3.51 5.46
N TYR A 335 -15.06 4.05 4.65
CA TYR A 335 -15.11 5.46 4.32
C TYR A 335 -16.29 6.14 5.03
N GLY A 336 -15.98 7.10 5.91
CA GLY A 336 -16.97 7.81 6.71
C GLY A 336 -17.77 6.88 7.62
N THR A 337 -19.08 6.87 7.44
CA THR A 337 -20.03 6.05 8.21
C THR A 337 -20.47 4.77 7.48
N GLY A 338 -19.90 4.51 6.29
CA GLY A 338 -20.40 3.44 5.41
C GLY A 338 -21.72 3.78 4.73
N ALA A 339 -22.08 5.07 4.68
CA ALA A 339 -23.26 5.59 4.01
C ALA A 339 -22.96 6.91 3.29
N ILE A 340 -23.68 7.16 2.20
CA ILE A 340 -23.63 8.39 1.41
C ILE A 340 -25.04 8.88 1.09
N PHE A 341 -25.21 10.16 0.78
CA PHE A 341 -26.30 10.61 -0.05
C PHE A 341 -25.80 10.83 -1.48
N GLY A 342 -26.61 10.49 -2.46
CA GLY A 342 -26.27 10.66 -3.88
C GLY A 342 -26.81 11.97 -4.42
N CYS A 343 -25.95 12.75 -5.09
CA CYS A 343 -26.31 13.96 -5.81
C CYS A 343 -25.97 13.83 -7.30
N PRO A 344 -26.85 13.27 -8.13
CA PRO A 344 -26.58 12.92 -9.53
C PRO A 344 -26.16 14.08 -10.43
N ALA A 345 -26.56 15.30 -10.12
CA ALA A 345 -26.16 16.47 -10.91
C ALA A 345 -24.68 16.86 -10.70
N HIS A 346 -24.06 16.42 -9.62
CA HIS A 346 -22.71 16.85 -9.20
C HIS A 346 -21.71 15.73 -8.95
N ASP A 347 -22.08 14.46 -9.18
CA ASP A 347 -21.19 13.31 -9.13
C ASP A 347 -21.53 12.31 -10.25
N GLN A 348 -20.53 11.91 -11.05
CA GLN A 348 -20.72 11.03 -12.19
C GLN A 348 -21.21 9.62 -11.78
N ARG A 349 -20.73 9.09 -10.65
CA ARG A 349 -21.13 7.77 -10.14
C ARG A 349 -22.60 7.78 -9.73
N ASP A 350 -23.02 8.86 -9.05
CA ASP A 350 -24.40 9.05 -8.65
C ASP A 350 -25.32 9.25 -9.84
N LEU A 351 -24.84 9.94 -10.90
CA LEU A 351 -25.58 10.12 -12.15
C LEU A 351 -25.82 8.81 -12.88
N ASP A 352 -24.78 7.98 -13.01
CA ASP A 352 -24.89 6.67 -13.65
C ASP A 352 -25.85 5.77 -12.89
N PHE A 353 -25.78 5.80 -11.56
CA PHE A 353 -26.71 5.08 -10.68
C PHE A 353 -28.14 5.60 -10.83
N ALA A 354 -28.34 6.90 -10.75
CA ALA A 354 -29.67 7.51 -10.85
C ALA A 354 -30.33 7.23 -12.18
N ARG A 355 -29.59 7.29 -13.30
CA ARG A 355 -30.10 6.95 -14.63
C ARG A 355 -30.54 5.50 -14.72
N LYS A 356 -29.76 4.58 -14.14
CA LYS A 356 -30.09 3.16 -14.14
C LYS A 356 -31.36 2.85 -13.36
N TYR A 357 -31.56 3.51 -12.21
CA TYR A 357 -32.71 3.24 -11.33
C TYR A 357 -33.86 4.24 -11.47
N GLY A 358 -33.80 5.14 -12.48
CA GLY A 358 -34.86 6.12 -12.76
C GLY A 358 -35.07 7.14 -11.65
N LEU A 359 -33.98 7.51 -10.93
CA LEU A 359 -34.00 8.48 -9.85
C LEU A 359 -33.91 9.92 -10.40
N PRO A 360 -34.45 10.92 -9.69
CA PRO A 360 -34.38 12.31 -10.13
C PRO A 360 -32.97 12.83 -10.18
N VAL A 361 -32.70 13.74 -11.12
CA VAL A 361 -31.47 14.51 -11.22
C VAL A 361 -31.82 15.95 -10.95
N ILE A 362 -31.38 16.49 -9.81
CA ILE A 362 -31.72 17.82 -9.33
C ILE A 362 -30.46 18.66 -9.31
N ASP A 363 -30.45 19.71 -10.10
CA ASP A 363 -29.37 20.68 -10.16
C ASP A 363 -29.52 21.70 -9.03
N VAL A 364 -28.40 22.02 -8.32
CA VAL A 364 -28.39 22.96 -7.18
C VAL A 364 -27.49 24.15 -7.37
N PHE A 365 -26.82 24.28 -8.53
CA PHE A 365 -25.97 25.43 -8.88
C PHE A 365 -26.35 26.01 -10.23
#